data_418b642393b72f9ff63a748b136d539e
#
_entry.id   418b642393b72f9ff63a748b136d539e
#
_cell.length_a   1.000
_cell.length_b   1.000
_cell.length_c   1.000
_cell.angle_alpha   90.00
_cell.angle_beta   90.00
_cell.angle_gamma   90.00
#
_symmetry.space_group_name_H-M   'P 1'
#
loop_
_entity.id
_entity.type
_entity.pdbx_description
1 polymer ?
#
loop_
_entity_poly.entity_id
_entity_poly.type
_entity_poly.pdbx_seq_one_letter_code
_entity_poly.pdbx_strand_id
1 'polypeptide(L)'
;YRYLQACHEPQRLRNSREPEADFSTKAWQRTRGHLDRLKHLVESEGASLVVAVIPDASQVSEQALAFNRTLGFDVDDGWLERPGRTAKLISDWARTAGVDLLDLRPALRDTAEPPFFVEDGHCTPAGHRAIADAVRAWGPVREALGIVGETDVGQ
;
A
#
# COMPACT_ATOMS: atom_id res chain seq x y z
N TYR A 1 14.69 9.00 -16.31
CA TYR A 1 14.30 7.59 -16.31
C TYR A 1 12.77 7.41 -16.43
N ARG A 2 11.95 8.03 -15.55
CA ARG A 2 10.47 7.93 -15.59
C ARG A 2 9.85 8.45 -16.89
N TYR A 3 10.39 9.54 -17.45
CA TYR A 3 9.94 10.05 -18.75
C TYR A 3 10.12 9.01 -19.86
N LEU A 4 11.28 8.35 -19.93
CA LEU A 4 11.51 7.29 -20.90
C LEU A 4 10.56 6.09 -20.68
N GLN A 5 10.25 5.76 -19.42
CA GLN A 5 9.26 4.72 -19.13
C GLN A 5 7.86 5.10 -19.65
N ALA A 6 7.43 6.35 -19.45
CA ALA A 6 6.14 6.81 -19.94
C ALA A 6 6.07 6.79 -21.47
N CYS A 7 7.16 7.13 -22.15
CA CYS A 7 7.24 7.08 -23.62
C CYS A 7 7.11 5.65 -24.18
N HIS A 8 7.67 4.66 -23.48
CA HIS A 8 7.68 3.27 -23.94
C HIS A 8 6.51 2.45 -23.39
N GLU A 9 6.08 2.74 -22.18
CA GLU A 9 5.05 2.00 -21.46
C GLU A 9 4.07 2.95 -20.74
N PRO A 10 3.29 3.76 -21.48
CA PRO A 10 2.39 4.76 -20.87
C PRO A 10 1.37 4.13 -19.91
N GLN A 11 0.99 2.88 -20.17
CA GLN A 11 0.01 2.15 -19.35
C GLN A 11 0.64 1.41 -18.16
N ARG A 12 1.94 1.54 -17.92
CA ARG A 12 2.63 0.81 -16.85
C ARG A 12 2.00 1.05 -15.48
N LEU A 13 1.68 2.29 -15.16
CA LEU A 13 1.02 2.62 -13.89
C LEU A 13 -0.39 2.06 -13.81
N ARG A 14 -1.16 2.14 -14.89
CA ARG A 14 -2.49 1.54 -14.98
C ARG A 14 -2.42 0.03 -14.81
N ASN A 15 -1.52 -0.63 -15.52
CA ASN A 15 -1.35 -2.08 -15.45
C ASN A 15 -0.96 -2.58 -14.06
N SER A 16 -0.23 -1.79 -13.27
CA SER A 16 0.12 -2.15 -11.90
C SER A 16 -1.05 -2.04 -10.91
N ARG A 17 -2.06 -1.21 -11.24
CA ARG A 17 -3.20 -0.92 -10.36
C ARG A 17 -4.48 -1.60 -10.81
N GLU A 18 -4.71 -1.62 -12.10
CA GLU A 18 -5.89 -2.17 -12.76
C GLU A 18 -5.44 -3.14 -13.87
N PRO A 19 -4.64 -4.17 -13.56
CA PRO A 19 -4.13 -5.05 -14.58
C PRO A 19 -5.29 -5.77 -15.29
N GLU A 20 -5.17 -5.95 -16.60
CA GLU A 20 -6.13 -6.68 -17.40
C GLU A 20 -6.34 -8.10 -16.85
N ALA A 21 -7.58 -8.60 -16.96
CA ALA A 21 -8.05 -9.76 -16.21
C ALA A 21 -7.14 -10.99 -16.32
N ASP A 22 -6.65 -11.34 -17.51
CA ASP A 22 -5.90 -12.58 -17.71
C ASP A 22 -4.46 -12.54 -17.17
N PHE A 23 -3.75 -11.45 -17.41
CA PHE A 23 -2.41 -11.27 -16.87
C PHE A 23 -2.43 -11.16 -15.34
N SER A 24 -3.37 -10.38 -14.81
CA SER A 24 -3.50 -10.19 -13.37
C SER A 24 -3.89 -11.47 -12.64
N THR A 25 -4.74 -12.30 -13.22
CA THR A 25 -5.17 -13.54 -12.58
C THR A 25 -4.00 -14.50 -12.37
N LYS A 26 -3.17 -14.70 -13.40
CA LYS A 26 -1.98 -15.58 -13.29
C LYS A 26 -0.93 -14.99 -12.35
N ALA A 27 -0.66 -13.68 -12.45
CA ALA A 27 0.28 -12.98 -11.57
C ALA A 27 -0.21 -13.02 -10.12
N TRP A 28 -1.51 -12.79 -9.89
CA TRP A 28 -2.12 -12.86 -8.57
C TRP A 28 -2.06 -14.27 -7.99
N GLN A 29 -2.42 -15.31 -8.75
CA GLN A 29 -2.33 -16.70 -8.28
C GLN A 29 -0.91 -17.03 -7.79
N ARG A 30 0.10 -16.59 -8.53
CA ARG A 30 1.51 -16.77 -8.14
C ARG A 30 1.86 -16.00 -6.86
N THR A 31 1.47 -14.73 -6.78
CA THR A 31 1.68 -13.88 -5.60
C THR A 31 0.98 -14.47 -4.38
N ARG A 32 -0.28 -14.86 -4.52
CA ARG A 32 -1.04 -15.51 -3.47
C ARG A 32 -0.34 -16.76 -2.95
N GLY A 33 0.13 -17.62 -3.84
CA GLY A 33 0.88 -18.83 -3.43
C GLY A 33 2.17 -18.52 -2.67
N HIS A 34 2.82 -17.37 -2.93
CA HIS A 34 3.96 -16.90 -2.11
C HIS A 34 3.50 -16.38 -0.75
N LEU A 35 2.41 -15.64 -0.69
CA LEU A 35 1.84 -15.13 0.56
C LEU A 35 1.38 -16.26 1.47
N ASP A 36 0.70 -17.27 0.91
CA ASP A 36 0.25 -18.46 1.64
C ASP A 36 1.46 -19.22 2.24
N ARG A 37 2.54 -19.38 1.47
CA ARG A 37 3.78 -20.03 1.98
C ARG A 37 4.47 -19.19 3.04
N LEU A 38 4.53 -17.87 2.87
CA LEU A 38 5.11 -16.96 3.86
C LEU A 38 4.34 -17.05 5.17
N LYS A 39 3.00 -16.98 5.11
CA LYS A 39 2.14 -17.17 6.27
C LYS A 39 2.45 -18.47 7.00
N HIS A 40 2.42 -19.58 6.27
CA HIS A 40 2.71 -20.89 6.85
C HIS A 40 4.09 -20.97 7.51
N LEU A 41 5.12 -20.40 6.88
CA LEU A 41 6.47 -20.36 7.43
C LEU A 41 6.51 -19.57 8.74
N VAL A 42 5.95 -18.36 8.75
CA VAL A 42 5.93 -17.49 9.92
C VAL A 42 5.20 -18.15 11.08
N GLU A 43 4.04 -18.77 10.82
CA GLU A 43 3.24 -19.46 11.84
C GLU A 43 3.93 -20.73 12.36
N SER A 44 4.66 -21.45 11.50
CA SER A 44 5.41 -22.65 11.93
C SER A 44 6.55 -22.31 12.89
N GLU A 45 7.05 -21.06 12.87
CA GLU A 45 8.04 -20.55 13.80
C GLU A 45 7.40 -19.88 15.06
N GLY A 46 6.08 -20.00 15.23
CA GLY A 46 5.36 -19.45 16.38
C GLY A 46 5.18 -17.93 16.33
N ALA A 47 5.37 -17.30 15.16
CA ALA A 47 5.17 -15.87 14.95
C ALA A 47 3.86 -15.57 14.22
N SER A 48 3.43 -14.31 14.24
CA SER A 48 2.26 -13.83 13.52
C SER A 48 2.67 -12.99 12.31
N LEU A 49 2.01 -13.23 11.18
CA LEU A 49 2.18 -12.43 9.98
C LEU A 49 1.19 -11.26 10.00
N VAL A 50 1.70 -10.07 9.79
CA VAL A 50 0.90 -8.86 9.51
C VAL A 50 1.34 -8.25 8.20
N VAL A 51 0.45 -7.56 7.50
CA VAL A 51 0.72 -6.95 6.20
C VAL A 51 0.37 -5.48 6.22
N ALA A 52 1.30 -4.61 5.79
CA ALA A 52 1.04 -3.20 5.57
C ALA A 52 1.11 -2.89 4.06
N VAL A 53 0.08 -2.24 3.52
CA VAL A 53 0.02 -1.86 2.11
C VAL A 53 0.36 -0.38 1.97
N ILE A 54 1.50 -0.11 1.34
CA ILE A 54 1.92 1.25 0.98
C ILE A 54 1.34 1.58 -0.40
N PRO A 55 0.54 2.64 -0.52
CA PRO A 55 0.01 3.07 -1.81
C PRO A 55 1.11 3.68 -2.70
N ASP A 56 0.86 3.74 -3.98
CA ASP A 56 1.66 4.60 -4.88
C ASP A 56 1.33 6.09 -4.64
N ALA A 57 2.29 6.98 -4.91
CA ALA A 57 2.14 8.42 -4.73
C ALA A 57 0.88 8.99 -5.39
N SER A 58 0.49 8.50 -6.59
CA SER A 58 -0.71 8.95 -7.29
C SER A 58 -2.03 8.49 -6.66
N GLN A 59 -2.00 7.68 -5.61
CA GLN A 59 -3.21 7.28 -4.86
C GLN A 59 -3.46 8.17 -3.63
N VAL A 60 -2.51 9.04 -3.32
CA VAL A 60 -2.57 9.90 -2.13
C VAL A 60 -2.27 11.37 -2.41
N SER A 61 -1.75 11.70 -3.60
CA SER A 61 -1.33 13.07 -3.95
C SER A 61 -1.82 13.46 -5.35
N GLU A 62 -2.65 14.50 -5.41
CA GLU A 62 -3.07 15.13 -6.67
C GLU A 62 -1.87 15.62 -7.48
N GLN A 63 -0.86 16.18 -6.80
CA GLN A 63 0.35 16.65 -7.44
C GLN A 63 1.11 15.50 -8.12
N ALA A 64 1.25 14.35 -7.45
CA ALA A 64 1.90 13.18 -8.04
C ALA A 64 1.09 12.60 -9.20
N LEU A 65 -0.25 12.62 -9.11
CA LEU A 65 -1.14 12.21 -10.20
C LEU A 65 -0.97 13.11 -11.41
N ALA A 66 -1.01 14.44 -11.21
CA ALA A 66 -0.82 15.42 -12.27
C ALA A 66 0.58 15.33 -12.90
N PHE A 67 1.62 15.15 -12.09
CA PHE A 67 2.99 14.96 -12.58
C PHE A 67 3.13 13.71 -13.46
N ASN A 68 2.57 12.59 -13.04
CA ASN A 68 2.59 11.36 -13.85
C ASN A 68 1.87 11.55 -15.19
N ARG A 69 0.75 12.31 -15.20
CA ARG A 69 0.05 12.68 -16.44
C ARG A 69 0.93 13.54 -17.35
N THR A 70 1.63 14.52 -16.79
CA THR A 70 2.57 15.39 -17.54
C THR A 70 3.71 14.59 -18.15
N LEU A 71 4.16 13.50 -17.51
CA LEU A 71 5.17 12.60 -18.06
C LEU A 71 4.62 11.71 -19.20
N GLY A 72 3.30 11.66 -19.39
CA GLY A 72 2.66 10.84 -20.42
C GLY A 72 2.17 9.47 -19.96
N PHE A 73 2.12 9.22 -18.64
CA PHE A 73 1.48 8.01 -18.13
C PHE A 73 -0.05 8.10 -18.25
N ASP A 74 -0.67 6.98 -18.59
CA ASP A 74 -2.11 6.81 -18.55
C ASP A 74 -2.54 6.67 -17.08
N VAL A 75 -3.16 7.71 -16.54
CA VAL A 75 -3.62 7.82 -15.17
C VAL A 75 -5.11 8.15 -15.11
N ASP A 76 -5.78 7.67 -14.08
CA ASP A 76 -7.21 7.86 -13.82
C ASP A 76 -7.40 8.72 -12.56
N ASP A 77 -8.24 9.76 -12.63
CA ASP A 77 -8.54 10.65 -11.51
C ASP A 77 -9.17 9.90 -10.32
N GLY A 78 -9.93 8.85 -10.58
CA GLY A 78 -10.51 7.99 -9.55
C GLY A 78 -9.48 7.22 -8.70
N TRP A 79 -8.19 7.26 -9.03
CA TRP A 79 -7.16 6.63 -8.19
C TRP A 79 -6.99 7.28 -6.83
N LEU A 80 -7.33 8.55 -6.70
CA LEU A 80 -7.34 9.23 -5.42
C LEU A 80 -8.50 8.76 -4.53
N GLU A 81 -9.59 8.32 -5.10
CA GLU A 81 -10.83 8.02 -4.36
C GLU A 81 -10.92 6.54 -3.94
N ARG A 82 -10.40 5.63 -4.74
CA ARG A 82 -10.55 4.18 -4.55
C ARG A 82 -9.23 3.43 -4.47
N PRO A 83 -9.18 2.32 -3.73
CA PRO A 83 -8.03 1.42 -3.79
C PRO A 83 -7.93 0.80 -5.17
N GLY A 84 -6.71 0.65 -5.68
CA GLY A 84 -6.45 -0.11 -6.88
C GLY A 84 -6.81 -1.60 -6.71
N ARG A 85 -7.02 -2.31 -7.82
CA ARG A 85 -7.37 -3.74 -7.80
C ARG A 85 -6.35 -4.59 -7.05
N THR A 86 -5.06 -4.29 -7.18
CA THR A 86 -4.00 -5.02 -6.47
C THR A 86 -4.16 -4.91 -4.95
N ALA A 87 -4.40 -3.70 -4.43
CA ALA A 87 -4.65 -3.50 -3.00
C ALA A 87 -5.90 -4.26 -2.54
N LYS A 88 -6.96 -4.26 -3.36
CA LYS A 88 -8.18 -5.04 -3.08
C LYS A 88 -7.91 -6.53 -3.02
N LEU A 89 -7.15 -7.10 -3.96
CA LEU A 89 -6.81 -8.52 -3.97
C LEU A 89 -6.00 -8.94 -2.74
N ILE A 90 -5.05 -8.10 -2.31
CA ILE A 90 -4.28 -8.34 -1.08
C ILE A 90 -5.19 -8.27 0.14
N SER A 91 -6.09 -7.30 0.21
CA SER A 91 -7.05 -7.15 1.30
C SER A 91 -8.00 -8.33 1.40
N ASP A 92 -8.55 -8.79 0.26
CA ASP A 92 -9.44 -9.96 0.22
C ASP A 92 -8.70 -11.24 0.64
N TRP A 93 -7.44 -11.40 0.23
CA TRP A 93 -6.60 -12.50 0.67
C TRP A 93 -6.34 -12.44 2.19
N ALA A 94 -5.90 -11.31 2.71
CA ALA A 94 -5.60 -11.13 4.12
C ALA A 94 -6.81 -11.46 5.00
N ARG A 95 -7.98 -10.94 4.63
CA ARG A 95 -9.26 -11.24 5.32
C ARG A 95 -9.58 -12.75 5.28
N THR A 96 -9.37 -13.41 4.13
CA THR A 96 -9.69 -14.84 3.99
C THR A 96 -8.67 -15.73 4.72
N ALA A 97 -7.41 -15.30 4.76
CA ALA A 97 -6.32 -16.00 5.40
C ALA A 97 -6.22 -15.73 6.92
N GLY A 98 -7.04 -14.82 7.47
CA GLY A 98 -6.96 -14.41 8.87
C GLY A 98 -5.66 -13.66 9.18
N VAL A 99 -5.17 -12.86 8.21
CA VAL A 99 -3.97 -12.02 8.35
C VAL A 99 -4.40 -10.57 8.56
N ASP A 100 -3.85 -9.93 9.59
CA ASP A 100 -4.10 -8.53 9.84
C ASP A 100 -3.45 -7.66 8.75
N LEU A 101 -4.22 -6.69 8.23
CA LEU A 101 -3.78 -5.80 7.15
C LEU A 101 -4.00 -4.34 7.53
N LEU A 102 -2.95 -3.53 7.34
CA LEU A 102 -2.97 -2.08 7.47
C LEU A 102 -2.93 -1.43 6.08
N ASP A 103 -4.00 -0.74 5.70
CA ASP A 103 -3.98 0.19 4.56
C ASP A 103 -3.38 1.53 5.01
N LEU A 104 -2.19 1.85 4.51
CA LEU A 104 -1.47 3.09 4.85
C LEU A 104 -1.95 4.31 4.05
N ARG A 105 -2.88 4.14 3.12
CA ARG A 105 -3.39 5.23 2.30
C ARG A 105 -4.00 6.37 3.10
N PRO A 106 -4.87 6.16 4.13
CA PRO A 106 -5.39 7.24 4.93
C PRO A 106 -4.27 8.03 5.63
N ALA A 107 -3.36 7.35 6.32
CA ALA A 107 -2.26 8.00 7.04
C ALA A 107 -1.36 8.85 6.14
N LEU A 108 -1.13 8.40 4.90
CA LEU A 108 -0.31 9.13 3.94
C LEU A 108 -1.04 10.29 3.27
N ARG A 109 -2.38 10.27 3.23
CA ARG A 109 -3.18 11.40 2.75
C ARG A 109 -3.26 12.54 3.75
N ASP A 110 -3.30 12.21 5.03
CA ASP A 110 -3.51 13.18 6.11
C ASP A 110 -2.22 13.92 6.52
N THR A 111 -1.11 13.71 5.78
CA THR A 111 0.16 14.41 6.04
C THR A 111 0.08 15.88 5.65
N ALA A 112 0.59 16.76 6.52
CA ALA A 112 0.69 18.19 6.23
C ALA A 112 1.73 18.52 5.14
N GLU A 113 2.77 17.69 5.03
CA GLU A 113 3.82 17.79 4.01
C GLU A 113 3.66 16.63 3.00
N PRO A 114 4.11 16.80 1.74
CA PRO A 114 4.03 15.74 0.74
C PRO A 114 4.67 14.44 1.23
N PRO A 115 3.93 13.31 1.25
CA PRO A 115 4.47 12.05 1.76
C PRO A 115 5.42 11.34 0.79
N PHE A 116 5.41 11.74 -0.48
CA PHE A 116 6.27 11.20 -1.52
C PHE A 116 6.99 12.31 -2.28
N PHE A 117 8.20 12.03 -2.72
CA PHE A 117 8.86 12.84 -3.74
C PHE A 117 8.12 12.67 -5.07
N VAL A 118 7.71 13.79 -5.66
CA VAL A 118 6.89 13.78 -6.88
C VAL A 118 7.62 13.16 -8.06
N GLU A 119 8.94 13.42 -8.16
CA GLU A 119 9.76 13.04 -9.31
C GLU A 119 10.04 11.54 -9.37
N ASP A 120 10.13 10.86 -8.22
CA ASP A 120 10.55 9.45 -8.18
C ASP A 120 9.60 8.52 -7.40
N GLY A 121 8.68 9.09 -6.62
CA GLY A 121 7.68 8.35 -5.87
C GLY A 121 8.21 7.64 -4.62
N HIS A 122 9.44 7.90 -4.18
CA HIS A 122 9.91 7.45 -2.87
C HIS A 122 9.31 8.28 -1.73
N CYS A 123 9.21 7.65 -0.56
CA CYS A 123 8.71 8.36 0.62
C CYS A 123 9.66 9.48 1.05
N THR A 124 9.08 10.64 1.36
CA THR A 124 9.78 11.74 2.04
C THR A 124 9.97 11.40 3.53
N PRO A 125 10.75 12.19 4.28
CA PRO A 125 10.78 12.07 5.74
C PRO A 125 9.40 12.17 6.40
N ALA A 126 8.50 13.01 5.86
CA ALA A 126 7.11 13.11 6.33
C ALA A 126 6.33 11.82 6.07
N GLY A 127 6.46 11.23 4.88
CA GLY A 127 5.86 9.94 4.56
C GLY A 127 6.36 8.82 5.45
N HIS A 128 7.66 8.75 5.69
CA HIS A 128 8.24 7.76 6.62
C HIS A 128 7.70 7.93 8.05
N ARG A 129 7.58 9.16 8.55
CA ARG A 129 6.97 9.42 9.87
C ARG A 129 5.53 8.95 9.92
N ALA A 130 4.72 9.32 8.92
CA ALA A 130 3.31 8.91 8.85
C ALA A 130 3.14 7.38 8.84
N ILE A 131 3.97 6.67 8.07
CA ILE A 131 4.00 5.20 8.06
C ILE A 131 4.35 4.65 9.44
N ALA A 132 5.43 5.15 10.06
CA ALA A 132 5.89 4.69 11.37
C ALA A 132 4.84 4.92 12.45
N ASP A 133 4.19 6.09 12.45
CA ASP A 133 3.14 6.42 13.40
C ASP A 133 1.89 5.55 13.22
N ALA A 134 1.47 5.32 11.97
CA ALA A 134 0.35 4.43 11.68
C ALA A 134 0.63 2.99 12.10
N VAL A 135 1.83 2.46 11.82
CA VAL A 135 2.23 1.11 12.23
C VAL A 135 2.30 1.01 13.75
N ARG A 136 2.89 2.00 14.43
CA ARG A 136 2.98 2.03 15.89
C ARG A 136 1.61 2.12 16.58
N ALA A 137 0.66 2.84 15.98
CA ALA A 137 -0.68 2.99 16.50
C ALA A 137 -1.58 1.77 16.22
N TRP A 138 -1.17 0.90 15.30
CA TRP A 138 -1.98 -0.22 14.85
C TRP A 138 -2.08 -1.32 15.91
N GLY A 139 -3.33 -1.76 16.22
CA GLY A 139 -3.65 -2.70 17.29
C GLY A 139 -2.79 -3.96 17.29
N PRO A 140 -2.71 -4.74 16.19
CA PRO A 140 -1.91 -5.97 16.13
C PRO A 140 -0.43 -5.77 16.46
N VAL A 141 0.16 -4.65 16.05
CA VAL A 141 1.56 -4.31 16.36
C VAL A 141 1.70 -3.90 17.84
N ARG A 142 0.76 -3.11 18.36
CA ARG A 142 0.76 -2.72 19.78
C ARG A 142 0.65 -3.94 20.69
N GLU A 143 -0.23 -4.87 20.35
CA GLU A 143 -0.43 -6.11 21.10
C GLU A 143 0.83 -6.97 21.07
N ALA A 144 1.43 -7.18 19.90
CA ALA A 144 2.67 -7.94 19.73
C ALA A 144 3.86 -7.34 20.48
N LEU A 145 3.89 -6.02 20.62
CA LEU A 145 4.94 -5.29 21.36
C LEU A 145 4.63 -5.13 22.87
N GLY A 146 3.49 -5.64 23.33
CA GLY A 146 3.07 -5.48 24.73
C GLY A 146 2.76 -4.01 25.10
N ILE A 147 2.50 -3.16 24.12
CA ILE A 147 2.09 -1.77 24.33
C ILE A 147 0.62 -1.78 24.74
N VAL A 148 0.37 -2.09 26.01
CA VAL A 148 -1.00 -2.01 26.58
C VAL A 148 -1.41 -0.55 26.56
N GLY A 149 -2.58 -0.26 25.97
CA GLY A 149 -3.13 1.07 25.99
C GLY A 149 -3.32 1.50 27.44
N GLU A 150 -2.87 2.70 27.80
CA GLU A 150 -3.45 3.42 28.90
C GLU A 150 -4.93 3.54 28.56
N THR A 151 -5.74 2.63 29.10
CA THR A 151 -7.18 2.83 29.16
C THR A 151 -7.36 4.13 29.91
N ASP A 152 -7.94 5.09 29.22
CA ASP A 152 -8.49 6.30 29.79
C ASP A 152 -9.34 5.89 31.02
N VAL A 153 -8.71 5.95 32.20
CA VAL A 153 -9.42 5.80 33.47
C VAL A 153 -10.08 7.14 33.67
N GLY A 154 -11.27 7.26 33.06
CA GLY A 154 -12.14 8.41 33.22
C GLY A 154 -12.42 8.65 34.68
N GLN A 155 -12.15 9.87 35.09
CA GLN A 155 -12.84 10.52 36.22
C GLN A 155 -14.09 11.20 35.71
#